data_69e57c0cc0a618d7a6bc41974228eab6
#
_entry.id   69e57c0cc0a618d7a6bc41974228eab6
#
_cell.length_a   1.000
_cell.length_b   1.000
_cell.length_c   1.000
_cell.angle_alpha   90.00
_cell.angle_beta   90.00
_cell.angle_gamma   90.00
#
_symmetry.space_group_name_H-M   'P 1'
#
loop_
_entity.id
_entity.type
_entity.pdbx_description
1 polymer ?
#
loop_
_entity_poly.entity_id
_entity_poly.type
_entity_poly.pdbx_seq_one_letter_code
_entity_poly.pdbx_strand_id
1 'polypeptide(L)'
;GRAGRVAPGDAFCLWTKGEHGALPAFATAENEATDLTGLALELANWGSDNDDLVFLTPPPEGALTEARMLLNELGALDDNGRITAHGRALAAMPLHPRLAHMLQTAGRAAAPLAALLAARDPLRGAPVDLSLRIAALSGRYVRKTMRHWRRSNLKFHA
;
A
#
# COMPACT_ATOMS: atom_id res chain seq x y z
N GLY A 1 -15.11 -1.85 17.01
CA GLY A 1 -14.75 -0.57 17.29
C GLY A 1 -15.79 0.52 17.48
N ARG A 2 -17.14 0.27 17.43
CA ARG A 2 -18.16 1.35 17.67
C ARG A 2 -18.88 1.21 19.00
N ALA A 3 -18.98 0.00 19.56
CA ALA A 3 -19.58 -0.20 20.87
C ALA A 3 -18.72 0.43 21.97
N GLY A 4 -19.36 1.07 22.95
CA GLY A 4 -18.68 1.65 24.11
C GLY A 4 -17.89 2.95 23.89
N ARG A 5 -18.02 3.64 22.73
CA ARG A 5 -17.29 4.89 22.45
C ARG A 5 -17.80 6.10 23.23
N VAL A 6 -19.11 6.35 23.16
CA VAL A 6 -19.75 7.51 23.75
C VAL A 6 -20.93 7.13 24.69
N ALA A 7 -21.35 5.88 24.65
CA ALA A 7 -22.38 5.29 25.50
C ALA A 7 -22.09 3.77 25.64
N PRO A 8 -22.63 3.13 26.69
CA PRO A 8 -22.61 1.68 26.83
C PRO A 8 -23.12 1.01 25.55
N GLY A 9 -22.49 -0.09 25.14
CA GLY A 9 -22.88 -0.81 23.94
C GLY A 9 -22.40 -2.26 23.99
N ASP A 10 -23.16 -3.15 23.34
CA ASP A 10 -22.88 -4.57 23.30
C ASP A 10 -22.11 -4.96 22.01
N ALA A 11 -21.14 -5.86 22.16
CA ALA A 11 -20.39 -6.44 21.05
C ALA A 11 -20.60 -7.96 21.03
N PHE A 12 -21.19 -8.47 19.96
CA PHE A 12 -21.42 -9.90 19.78
C PHE A 12 -20.27 -10.53 19.00
N CYS A 13 -19.58 -11.47 19.64
CA CYS A 13 -18.51 -12.23 19.02
C CYS A 13 -19.09 -13.47 18.32
N LEU A 14 -18.85 -13.61 17.02
CA LEU A 14 -19.33 -14.73 16.19
C LEU A 14 -18.32 -15.89 16.10
N TRP A 15 -17.47 -16.03 17.09
CA TRP A 15 -16.47 -17.09 17.22
C TRP A 15 -16.54 -17.74 18.60
N THR A 16 -15.88 -18.86 18.78
CA THR A 16 -15.92 -19.64 20.03
C THR A 16 -15.13 -18.95 21.16
N LYS A 17 -15.42 -19.33 22.42
CA LYS A 17 -14.65 -18.86 23.59
C LYS A 17 -13.17 -19.26 23.49
N GLY A 18 -12.87 -20.44 22.94
CA GLY A 18 -11.49 -20.89 22.74
C GLY A 18 -10.73 -20.03 21.74
N GLU A 19 -11.35 -19.70 20.61
CA GLU A 19 -10.79 -18.77 19.63
C GLU A 19 -10.61 -17.38 20.22
N HIS A 20 -11.57 -16.90 21.03
CA HIS A 20 -11.48 -15.61 21.70
C HIS A 20 -10.27 -15.54 22.65
N GLY A 21 -10.00 -16.60 23.39
CA GLY A 21 -8.84 -16.67 24.29
C GLY A 21 -7.48 -16.71 23.57
N ALA A 22 -7.44 -17.12 22.31
CA ALA A 22 -6.24 -17.15 21.48
C ALA A 22 -5.99 -15.82 20.72
N LEU A 23 -6.96 -14.90 20.70
CA LEU A 23 -6.79 -13.60 20.06
C LEU A 23 -5.88 -12.69 20.92
N PRO A 24 -5.01 -11.88 20.30
CA PRO A 24 -4.26 -10.85 21.03
C PRO A 24 -5.26 -9.85 21.65
N ALA A 25 -4.97 -9.39 22.86
CA ALA A 25 -5.82 -8.46 23.60
C ALA A 25 -6.05 -7.13 22.85
N PHE A 26 -5.02 -6.71 22.12
CA PHE A 26 -5.04 -5.50 21.28
C PHE A 26 -4.48 -5.80 19.90
N ALA A 27 -4.98 -5.11 18.88
CA ALA A 27 -4.36 -5.14 17.56
C ALA A 27 -2.97 -4.50 17.63
N THR A 28 -2.02 -5.04 16.88
CA THR A 28 -0.70 -4.44 16.69
C THR A 28 -0.87 -3.03 16.10
N ALA A 29 -0.11 -2.07 16.59
CA ALA A 29 -0.13 -0.71 16.07
C ALA A 29 0.31 -0.70 14.59
N GLU A 30 -0.31 0.12 13.77
CA GLU A 30 -0.06 0.14 12.33
C GLU A 30 1.41 0.45 12.01
N ASN A 31 2.02 1.36 12.74
CA ASN A 31 3.42 1.74 12.60
C ASN A 31 4.43 0.64 13.01
N GLU A 32 3.98 -0.41 13.69
CA GLU A 32 4.79 -1.59 14.00
C GLU A 32 4.69 -2.67 12.92
N ALA A 33 3.61 -2.66 12.13
CA ALA A 33 3.27 -3.73 11.19
C ALA A 33 3.47 -3.33 9.72
N THR A 34 3.72 -2.05 9.41
CA THR A 34 3.78 -1.52 8.04
C THR A 34 5.17 -0.99 7.67
N ASP A 35 5.39 -0.86 6.37
CA ASP A 35 6.56 -0.18 5.81
C ASP A 35 6.51 1.32 6.16
N LEU A 36 7.54 1.84 6.81
CA LEU A 36 7.62 3.21 7.28
C LEU A 36 8.27 4.18 6.28
N THR A 37 8.57 3.74 5.05
CA THR A 37 9.24 4.56 4.03
C THR A 37 8.43 5.82 3.69
N GLY A 38 7.10 5.70 3.59
CA GLY A 38 6.21 6.84 3.38
C GLY A 38 6.25 7.82 4.54
N LEU A 39 6.16 7.33 5.78
CA LEU A 39 6.24 8.16 6.98
C LEU A 39 7.58 8.89 7.06
N ALA A 40 8.69 8.20 6.85
CA ALA A 40 10.03 8.79 6.89
C ALA A 40 10.20 9.89 5.82
N LEU A 41 9.61 9.71 4.63
CA LEU A 41 9.62 10.73 3.59
C LEU A 41 8.81 11.97 3.98
N GLU A 42 7.64 11.80 4.57
CA GLU A 42 6.81 12.91 5.05
C GLU A 42 7.48 13.68 6.20
N LEU A 43 8.09 12.98 7.16
CA LEU A 43 8.86 13.61 8.24
C LEU A 43 9.97 14.48 7.68
N ALA A 44 10.75 13.96 6.75
CA ALA A 44 11.81 14.70 6.10
C ALA A 44 11.28 15.88 5.26
N ASN A 45 10.10 15.74 4.65
CA ASN A 45 9.46 16.82 3.89
C ASN A 45 8.97 17.96 4.79
N TRP A 46 8.55 17.64 6.01
CA TRP A 46 8.19 18.64 7.02
C TRP A 46 9.42 19.30 7.68
N GLY A 47 10.59 18.66 7.56
CA GLY A 47 11.81 19.11 8.22
C GLY A 47 11.82 18.80 9.71
N SER A 48 11.05 17.82 10.15
CA SER A 48 10.96 17.33 11.54
C SER A 48 11.64 16.00 11.68
N ASP A 49 12.31 15.77 12.80
CA ASP A 49 12.78 14.46 13.21
C ASP A 49 11.68 13.71 13.97
N ASN A 50 11.83 12.38 14.07
CA ASN A 50 10.88 11.52 14.80
C ASN A 50 10.68 11.97 16.27
N ASP A 51 11.73 12.52 16.87
CA ASP A 51 11.74 12.94 18.28
C ASP A 51 10.94 14.22 18.54
N ASP A 52 10.66 14.99 17.49
CA ASP A 52 9.86 16.22 17.57
C ASP A 52 8.35 15.94 17.63
N LEU A 53 7.94 14.71 17.32
CA LEU A 53 6.52 14.33 17.24
C LEU A 53 6.11 13.40 18.38
N VAL A 54 4.97 13.71 18.99
CA VAL A 54 4.36 12.86 20.01
C VAL A 54 3.52 11.78 19.34
N PHE A 55 4.05 10.59 19.22
CA PHE A 55 3.31 9.42 18.75
C PHE A 55 2.60 8.72 19.91
N LEU A 56 1.39 8.24 19.69
CA LEU A 56 0.69 7.39 20.65
C LEU A 56 1.45 6.07 20.88
N THR A 57 1.97 5.48 19.81
CA THR A 57 2.92 4.36 19.82
C THR A 57 4.09 4.78 18.93
N PRO A 58 5.30 4.95 19.48
CA PRO A 58 6.46 5.33 18.68
C PRO A 58 6.76 4.29 17.61
N PRO A 59 7.13 4.70 16.40
CA PRO A 59 7.57 3.76 15.38
C PRO A 59 8.89 3.07 15.81
N PRO A 60 9.10 1.78 15.47
CA PRO A 60 10.34 1.07 15.78
C PRO A 60 11.53 1.77 15.10
N GLU A 61 12.57 2.09 15.87
CA GLU A 61 13.78 2.77 15.37
C GLU A 61 14.45 2.03 14.22
N GLY A 62 14.53 0.70 14.29
CA GLY A 62 15.10 -0.13 13.22
C GLY A 62 14.34 0.03 11.91
N ALA A 63 13.02 0.00 11.95
CA ALA A 63 12.18 0.17 10.76
C ALA A 63 12.29 1.59 10.17
N LEU A 64 12.40 2.62 11.01
CA LEU A 64 12.66 3.99 10.55
C LEU A 64 14.05 4.14 9.93
N THR A 65 15.05 3.50 10.51
CA THR A 65 16.42 3.48 9.97
C THR A 65 16.46 2.83 8.60
N GLU A 66 15.83 1.66 8.43
CA GLU A 66 15.71 0.98 7.13
C GLU A 66 14.97 1.85 6.11
N ALA A 67 13.89 2.52 6.53
CA ALA A 67 13.14 3.43 5.69
C ALA A 67 13.99 4.62 5.20
N ARG A 68 14.78 5.22 6.09
CA ARG A 68 15.71 6.32 5.74
C ARG A 68 16.83 5.85 4.82
N MET A 69 17.41 4.67 5.05
CA MET A 69 18.41 4.09 4.16
C MET A 69 17.84 3.89 2.76
N LEU A 70 16.66 3.32 2.64
CA LEU A 70 15.99 3.16 1.35
C LEU A 70 15.75 4.50 0.67
N LEU A 71 15.28 5.53 1.39
CA LEU A 71 15.05 6.86 0.81
C LEU A 71 16.35 7.52 0.34
N ASN A 72 17.47 7.29 1.03
CA ASN A 72 18.79 7.73 0.59
C ASN A 72 19.21 7.00 -0.70
N GLU A 73 19.06 5.67 -0.76
CA GLU A 73 19.32 4.88 -1.97
C GLU A 73 18.48 5.33 -3.18
N LEU A 74 17.23 5.74 -2.94
CA LEU A 74 16.36 6.29 -3.97
C LEU A 74 16.71 7.73 -4.35
N GLY A 75 17.68 8.36 -3.68
CA GLY A 75 18.04 9.77 -3.85
C GLY A 75 16.99 10.77 -3.35
N ALA A 76 16.03 10.28 -2.54
CA ALA A 76 15.01 11.13 -1.92
C ALA A 76 15.53 11.91 -0.72
N LEU A 77 16.51 11.35 0.00
CA LEU A 77 17.26 12.00 1.06
C LEU A 77 18.73 12.15 0.66
N ASP A 78 19.39 13.16 1.19
CA ASP A 78 20.84 13.32 1.12
C ASP A 78 21.54 12.57 2.26
N ASP A 79 22.89 12.60 2.28
CA ASP A 79 23.71 11.94 3.31
C ASP A 79 23.50 12.50 4.73
N ASN A 80 22.88 13.67 4.85
CA ASN A 80 22.51 14.29 6.13
C ASN A 80 21.04 14.01 6.52
N GLY A 81 20.34 13.15 5.77
CA GLY A 81 18.94 12.83 5.99
C GLY A 81 17.95 13.90 5.55
N ARG A 82 18.41 14.96 4.84
CA ARG A 82 17.55 16.04 4.39
C ARG A 82 16.88 15.69 3.07
N ILE A 83 15.63 16.13 2.91
CA ILE A 83 14.88 15.88 1.69
C ILE A 83 15.49 16.61 0.48
N THR A 84 15.71 15.90 -0.61
CA THR A 84 16.20 16.43 -1.88
C THR A 84 15.06 17.01 -2.73
N ALA A 85 15.39 17.65 -3.86
CA ALA A 85 14.38 18.03 -4.85
C ALA A 85 13.63 16.83 -5.42
N HIS A 86 14.34 15.70 -5.61
CA HIS A 86 13.73 14.43 -6.03
C HIS A 86 12.80 13.89 -4.95
N GLY A 87 13.22 13.89 -3.67
CA GLY A 87 12.36 13.47 -2.55
C GLY A 87 11.06 14.25 -2.46
N ARG A 88 11.11 15.58 -2.64
CA ARG A 88 9.90 16.43 -2.69
C ARG A 88 8.98 16.05 -3.85
N ALA A 89 9.53 15.72 -5.00
CA ALA A 89 8.75 15.27 -6.13
C ALA A 89 8.09 13.90 -5.87
N LEU A 90 8.76 13.00 -5.10
CA LEU A 90 8.17 11.73 -4.67
C LEU A 90 7.04 11.95 -3.65
N ALA A 91 7.26 12.82 -2.66
CA ALA A 91 6.26 13.14 -1.62
C ALA A 91 4.98 13.78 -2.21
N ALA A 92 5.07 14.47 -3.33
CA ALA A 92 3.91 15.03 -4.02
C ALA A 92 3.02 13.97 -4.71
N MET A 93 3.46 12.70 -4.79
CA MET A 93 2.68 11.62 -5.42
C MET A 93 1.97 10.77 -4.35
N PRO A 94 0.68 10.43 -4.52
CA PRO A 94 -0.05 9.56 -3.59
C PRO A 94 0.32 8.08 -3.82
N LEU A 95 1.62 7.77 -3.78
CA LEU A 95 2.18 6.46 -4.06
C LEU A 95 3.30 6.14 -3.06
N HIS A 96 3.51 4.84 -2.84
CA HIS A 96 4.71 4.40 -2.12
C HIS A 96 5.99 4.95 -2.78
N PRO A 97 7.00 5.42 -2.01
CA PRO A 97 8.20 6.08 -2.57
C PRO A 97 8.93 5.29 -3.67
N ARG A 98 9.00 3.96 -3.59
CA ARG A 98 9.56 3.11 -4.65
C ARG A 98 8.79 3.23 -5.98
N LEU A 99 7.46 3.29 -5.92
CA LEU A 99 6.61 3.43 -7.11
C LEU A 99 6.66 4.84 -7.67
N ALA A 100 6.69 5.84 -6.80
CA ALA A 100 6.88 7.24 -7.18
C ALA A 100 8.24 7.43 -7.87
N HIS A 101 9.32 6.84 -7.32
CA HIS A 101 10.66 6.85 -7.94
C HIS A 101 10.66 6.18 -9.32
N MET A 102 10.03 5.01 -9.44
CA MET A 102 9.87 4.32 -10.72
C MET A 102 9.18 5.21 -11.77
N LEU A 103 8.10 5.91 -11.38
CA LEU A 103 7.40 6.82 -12.29
C LEU A 103 8.26 8.04 -12.68
N GLN A 104 8.98 8.63 -11.73
CA GLN A 104 9.86 9.75 -12.00
C GLN A 104 11.00 9.38 -12.95
N THR A 105 11.55 8.18 -12.80
CA THR A 105 12.69 7.70 -13.58
C THR A 105 12.27 7.18 -14.95
N ALA A 106 11.23 6.35 -15.02
CA ALA A 106 10.78 5.69 -16.26
C ALA A 106 9.68 6.47 -17.00
N GLY A 107 9.15 7.53 -16.39
CA GLY A 107 8.13 8.39 -16.97
C GLY A 107 6.78 7.69 -17.17
N ARG A 108 5.97 8.24 -18.07
CA ARG A 108 4.58 7.80 -18.31
C ARG A 108 4.45 6.34 -18.73
N ALA A 109 5.49 5.75 -19.30
CA ALA A 109 5.48 4.34 -19.71
C ALA A 109 5.30 3.38 -18.51
N ALA A 110 5.79 3.77 -17.32
CA ALA A 110 5.65 2.98 -16.10
C ALA A 110 4.29 3.15 -15.39
N ALA A 111 3.46 4.11 -15.78
CA ALA A 111 2.21 4.42 -15.09
C ALA A 111 1.25 3.21 -14.99
N PRO A 112 1.02 2.37 -16.00
CA PRO A 112 0.17 1.19 -15.87
C PRO A 112 0.72 0.18 -14.86
N LEU A 113 2.04 0.03 -14.79
CA LEU A 113 2.69 -0.87 -13.83
C LEU A 113 2.60 -0.32 -12.40
N ALA A 114 2.85 0.97 -12.21
CA ALA A 114 2.72 1.62 -10.91
C ALA A 114 1.29 1.52 -10.38
N ALA A 115 0.29 1.79 -11.22
CA ALA A 115 -1.11 1.66 -10.87
C ALA A 115 -1.48 0.22 -10.49
N LEU A 116 -0.95 -0.77 -11.20
CA LEU A 116 -1.18 -2.18 -10.92
C LEU A 116 -0.59 -2.60 -9.57
N LEU A 117 0.63 -2.14 -9.26
CA LEU A 117 1.32 -2.48 -8.02
C LEU A 117 0.76 -1.73 -6.80
N ALA A 118 0.18 -0.55 -7.00
CA ALA A 118 -0.44 0.24 -5.93
C ALA A 118 -1.87 -0.18 -5.60
N ALA A 119 -2.58 -0.86 -6.52
CA ALA A 119 -4.00 -1.18 -6.40
C ALA A 119 -4.23 -2.69 -6.15
N ARG A 120 -5.49 -3.03 -5.85
CA ARG A 120 -5.91 -4.43 -5.80
C ARG A 120 -5.87 -5.05 -7.19
N ASP A 121 -5.52 -6.35 -7.25
CA ASP A 121 -5.48 -7.10 -8.51
C ASP A 121 -6.83 -7.00 -9.26
N PRO A 122 -6.85 -6.47 -10.49
CA PRO A 122 -8.05 -6.36 -11.29
C PRO A 122 -8.57 -7.71 -11.81
N LEU A 123 -7.74 -8.77 -11.75
CA LEU A 123 -8.06 -10.09 -12.29
C LEU A 123 -7.96 -11.17 -11.21
N ARG A 124 -9.03 -11.40 -10.48
CA ARG A 124 -9.08 -12.47 -9.47
C ARG A 124 -8.95 -13.85 -10.12
N GLY A 125 -8.04 -14.68 -9.58
CA GLY A 125 -7.85 -16.07 -10.05
C GLY A 125 -7.15 -16.19 -11.41
N ALA A 126 -6.66 -15.11 -12.01
CA ALA A 126 -5.87 -15.17 -13.22
C ALA A 126 -4.40 -15.59 -12.92
N PRO A 127 -3.68 -16.13 -13.91
CA PRO A 127 -2.24 -16.39 -13.79
C PRO A 127 -1.46 -15.15 -13.32
N VAL A 128 -0.27 -15.36 -12.77
CA VAL A 128 0.57 -14.29 -12.18
C VAL A 128 1.12 -13.31 -13.24
N ASP A 129 0.92 -13.58 -14.51
CA ASP A 129 1.41 -12.76 -15.62
C ASP A 129 0.90 -11.30 -15.56
N LEU A 130 1.83 -10.36 -15.39
CA LEU A 130 1.55 -8.92 -15.33
C LEU A 130 1.05 -8.36 -16.65
N SER A 131 1.43 -8.96 -17.78
CA SER A 131 1.00 -8.49 -19.11
C SER A 131 -0.51 -8.57 -19.28
N LEU A 132 -1.14 -9.61 -18.73
CA LEU A 132 -2.61 -9.78 -18.72
C LEU A 132 -3.30 -8.66 -17.93
N ARG A 133 -2.72 -8.28 -16.79
CA ARG A 133 -3.23 -7.22 -15.92
C ARG A 133 -3.08 -5.85 -16.54
N ILE A 134 -1.95 -5.57 -17.17
CA ILE A 134 -1.73 -4.33 -17.92
C ILE A 134 -2.72 -4.24 -19.11
N ALA A 135 -2.96 -5.36 -19.81
CA ALA A 135 -3.97 -5.41 -20.87
C ALA A 135 -5.39 -5.17 -20.34
N ALA A 136 -5.70 -5.64 -19.11
CA ALA A 136 -6.97 -5.38 -18.45
C ALA A 136 -7.17 -3.90 -18.13
N LEU A 137 -6.16 -3.23 -17.58
CA LEU A 137 -6.18 -1.79 -17.31
C LEU A 137 -6.39 -0.96 -18.59
N SER A 138 -5.83 -1.38 -19.71
CA SER A 138 -6.00 -0.71 -21.00
C SER A 138 -7.32 -1.07 -21.74
N GLY A 139 -8.23 -1.80 -21.09
CA GLY A 139 -9.51 -2.24 -21.67
C GLY A 139 -9.39 -3.31 -22.75
N ARG A 140 -8.20 -3.75 -23.10
CA ARG A 140 -7.98 -4.77 -24.15
C ARG A 140 -8.35 -6.19 -23.71
N TYR A 141 -8.22 -6.49 -22.42
CA TYR A 141 -8.51 -7.81 -21.88
C TYR A 141 -10.01 -8.09 -21.76
N VAL A 142 -10.79 -7.11 -21.35
CA VAL A 142 -12.27 -7.23 -21.19
C VAL A 142 -12.96 -7.64 -22.49
N ARG A 143 -12.49 -7.14 -23.64
CA ARG A 143 -13.07 -7.51 -24.95
C ARG A 143 -12.82 -8.97 -25.34
N LYS A 144 -11.71 -9.58 -24.92
CA LYS A 144 -11.33 -10.94 -25.31
C LYS A 144 -11.96 -11.99 -24.37
N THR A 145 -12.01 -11.74 -23.07
CA THR A 145 -12.63 -12.63 -22.06
C THR A 145 -14.15 -12.61 -22.14
N MET A 146 -14.80 -11.48 -22.36
CA MET A 146 -16.25 -11.44 -22.56
C MET A 146 -16.71 -12.14 -23.85
N ARG A 147 -15.89 -12.14 -24.90
CA ARG A 147 -16.18 -12.93 -26.11
C ARG A 147 -16.09 -14.44 -25.86
N HIS A 148 -15.16 -14.88 -25.01
CA HIS A 148 -15.02 -16.29 -24.67
C HIS A 148 -16.09 -16.75 -23.68
N TRP A 149 -16.40 -15.93 -22.68
CA TRP A 149 -17.47 -16.17 -21.71
C TRP A 149 -18.86 -16.23 -22.36
N ARG A 150 -19.14 -15.32 -23.29
CA ARG A 150 -20.40 -15.38 -24.09
C ARG A 150 -20.48 -16.64 -24.95
N ARG A 151 -19.38 -17.11 -25.51
CA ARG A 151 -19.37 -18.36 -26.29
C ARG A 151 -19.51 -19.61 -25.45
N SER A 152 -19.02 -19.63 -24.21
CA SER A 152 -19.18 -20.78 -23.31
C SER A 152 -20.56 -20.84 -22.67
N ASN A 153 -21.18 -19.70 -22.32
CA ASN A 153 -22.49 -19.70 -21.66
C ASN A 153 -23.66 -19.81 -22.63
N LEU A 154 -23.48 -19.54 -23.93
CA LEU A 154 -24.51 -19.77 -24.94
C LEU A 154 -24.67 -21.28 -25.32
N LYS A 155 -23.76 -22.16 -24.85
CA LYS A 155 -23.86 -23.63 -25.07
C LYS A 155 -24.63 -24.37 -23.96
N PHE A 156 -25.07 -23.69 -22.92
CA PHE A 156 -25.81 -24.30 -21.79
C PHE A 156 -27.32 -24.03 -21.83
N HIS A 157 -27.85 -23.41 -22.89
CA HIS A 157 -29.31 -23.19 -23.09
C HIS A 157 -29.77 -23.60 -24.51
N ALA A 158 -29.31 -24.75 -24.97
CA ALA A 158 -29.89 -25.42 -26.16
C ALA A 158 -30.17 -26.87 -25.84
#